data_30dd50a993d3ee64a7d27f26b9faa908
#
_entry.id   30dd50a993d3ee64a7d27f26b9faa908
#
_cell.length_a   1.000
_cell.length_b   1.000
_cell.length_c   1.000
_cell.angle_alpha   90.00
_cell.angle_beta   90.00
_cell.angle_gamma   90.00
#
_symmetry.space_group_name_H-M   'P 1'
#
loop_
_entity.id
_entity.type
_entity.pdbx_description
1 polymer ?
#
loop_
_entity_poly.entity_id
_entity_poly.type
_entity_poly.pdbx_seq_one_letter_code
_entity_poly.pdbx_strand_id
1 'polypeptide(L)'
;KVKQEPDVDLKELMLVLSEVLQRADLYISHQVEREKLSTRERMSEVLARLSGDTFVPFVSLFKPEEGRLGVVVTFLAIMELIKESLVEIVQSAPFAPIHVKAKNT
;
A
#
# COMPACT_ATOMS: atom_id res chain seq x y z
N LYS A 1 12.39 6.43 -22.84
CA LYS A 1 12.20 6.47 -22.25
C LYS A 1 12.32 6.04 -21.32
N VAL A 2 12.37 6.26 -20.99
CA VAL A 2 12.67 5.83 -20.11
C VAL A 2 12.01 5.97 -19.17
N LYS A 3 11.68 5.55 -18.59
CA LYS A 3 11.01 5.62 -17.73
C LYS A 3 11.57 5.98 -16.69
N GLN A 4 11.26 6.56 -16.06
CA GLN A 4 11.77 6.99 -15.15
C GLN A 4 11.24 6.41 -14.06
N GLU A 5 11.85 5.96 -13.25
CA GLU A 5 11.46 5.46 -12.14
C GLU A 5 10.99 6.46 -11.34
N PRO A 6 9.93 6.36 -10.73
CA PRO A 6 9.42 7.32 -9.88
C PRO A 6 10.34 7.39 -8.81
N ASP A 7 10.71 8.46 -8.43
CA ASP A 7 11.55 8.59 -7.38
C ASP A 7 10.84 8.80 -6.15
N VAL A 8 9.95 7.95 -5.76
CA VAL A 8 9.30 8.04 -4.47
C VAL A 8 10.29 7.55 -3.46
N ASP A 9 10.68 8.43 -2.56
CA ASP A 9 11.68 8.14 -1.58
C ASP A 9 11.15 7.17 -0.57
N LEU A 10 11.90 6.18 -0.22
CA LEU A 10 11.49 5.22 0.79
C LEU A 10 11.15 5.93 2.07
N LYS A 11 11.86 7.01 2.40
CA LYS A 11 11.57 7.75 3.60
C LYS A 11 10.16 8.30 3.57
N GLU A 12 9.69 8.77 2.41
CA GLU A 12 8.35 9.27 2.31
C GLU A 12 7.33 8.17 2.47
N LEU A 13 7.62 6.98 1.92
CA LEU A 13 6.72 5.86 2.11
C LEU A 13 6.63 5.50 3.58
N MET A 14 7.75 5.57 4.29
CA MET A 14 7.74 5.25 5.70
C MET A 14 6.96 6.30 6.50
N LEU A 15 7.03 7.56 6.09
CA LEU A 15 6.26 8.58 6.76
C LEU A 15 4.77 8.35 6.57
N VAL A 16 4.37 8.00 5.36
CA VAL A 16 2.96 7.74 5.10
C VAL A 16 2.53 6.51 5.88
N LEU A 17 3.37 5.49 5.94
CA LEU A 17 3.03 4.30 6.71
C LEU A 17 2.84 4.65 8.17
N SER A 18 3.71 5.51 8.70
CA SER A 18 3.59 5.92 10.08
C SER A 18 2.26 6.60 10.35
N GLU A 19 1.80 7.43 9.42
CA GLU A 19 0.52 8.10 9.60
C GLU A 19 -0.63 7.12 9.58
N VAL A 20 -0.56 6.13 8.68
CA VAL A 20 -1.62 5.13 8.61
C VAL A 20 -1.62 4.28 9.87
N LEU A 21 -0.42 3.96 10.40
CA LEU A 21 -0.34 3.18 11.63
C LEU A 21 -0.94 3.95 12.80
N GLN A 22 -0.74 5.25 12.84
CA GLN A 22 -1.32 6.03 13.91
C GLN A 22 -2.83 6.00 13.83
N ARG A 23 -3.37 6.04 12.63
CA ARG A 23 -4.83 5.94 12.51
C ARG A 23 -5.31 4.55 12.90
N ALA A 24 -4.55 3.51 12.57
CA ALA A 24 -4.96 2.16 12.94
C ALA A 24 -4.95 2.00 14.45
N ASP A 25 -4.03 2.68 15.13
CA ASP A 25 -3.95 2.55 16.57
C ASP A 25 -5.13 3.22 17.27
N LEU A 26 -5.90 4.02 16.58
CA LEU A 26 -7.07 4.60 17.18
C LEU A 26 -8.21 3.62 17.26
N TYR A 27 -8.15 2.52 16.51
CA TYR A 27 -9.21 1.52 16.58
C TYR A 27 -8.85 0.54 17.67
N ILE A 28 -9.69 0.40 18.67
CA ILE A 28 -9.45 -0.49 19.72
C ILE A 28 -9.86 -1.78 19.29
N SER A 29 -9.01 -2.68 19.29
CA SER A 29 -9.32 -3.84 18.83
C SER A 29 -10.12 -4.58 19.56
N HIS A 30 -11.02 -4.98 19.21
CA HIS A 30 -11.71 -5.78 19.89
C HIS A 30 -11.40 -6.95 19.38
N GLN A 31 -10.88 -7.42 18.95
CA GLN A 31 -10.57 -8.34 18.41
C GLN A 31 -10.48 -9.19 18.24
N VAL A 32 -10.37 -9.66 18.13
CA VAL A 32 -10.57 -10.41 17.79
C VAL A 32 -9.89 -11.33 17.20
N GLU A 33 -10.07 -12.31 17.10
CA GLU A 33 -9.45 -13.11 16.59
C GLU A 33 -9.54 -13.04 15.27
N ARG A 34 -8.76 -12.89 14.63
CA ARG A 34 -8.87 -12.78 13.44
C ARG A 34 -8.14 -13.77 12.77
N GLU A 35 -8.34 -14.12 11.66
CA GLU A 35 -7.61 -14.96 11.02
C GLU A 35 -6.33 -14.46 10.67
N LYS A 36 -5.31 -15.20 10.51
CA LYS A 36 -4.10 -14.76 10.17
C LYS A 36 -4.14 -14.17 8.86
N LEU A 37 -3.64 -12.97 8.66
CA LEU A 37 -3.60 -12.33 7.39
C LEU A 37 -2.37 -12.78 6.66
N SER A 38 -2.52 -13.22 5.44
CA SER A 38 -1.41 -13.66 4.65
C SER A 38 -0.99 -12.55 3.71
N THR A 39 0.30 -12.31 3.59
CA THR A 39 0.80 -11.30 2.67
C THR A 39 0.38 -11.65 1.26
N ARG A 40 0.43 -12.94 0.92
CA ARG A 40 0.07 -13.34 -0.42
C ARG A 40 -1.40 -13.09 -0.71
N GLU A 41 -2.27 -13.35 0.23
CA GLU A 41 -3.67 -13.06 0.01
C GLU A 41 -3.90 -11.57 -0.11
N ARG A 42 -3.17 -10.78 0.66
CA ARG A 42 -3.33 -9.35 0.60
C ARG A 42 -2.81 -8.84 -0.74
N MET A 43 -1.75 -9.45 -1.27
CA MET A 43 -1.26 -9.08 -2.59
C MET A 43 -2.35 -9.26 -3.64
N SER A 44 -3.07 -10.37 -3.56
CA SER A 44 -4.15 -10.61 -4.51
C SER A 44 -5.27 -9.59 -4.36
N GLU A 45 -5.57 -9.21 -3.14
CA GLU A 45 -6.61 -8.22 -2.90
C GLU A 45 -6.20 -6.86 -3.43
N VAL A 46 -4.93 -6.50 -3.23
CA VAL A 46 -4.45 -5.22 -3.71
C VAL A 46 -4.49 -5.19 -5.24
N LEU A 47 -4.04 -6.27 -5.88
CA LEU A 47 -4.06 -6.30 -7.32
C LEU A 47 -5.49 -6.21 -7.86
N ALA A 48 -6.43 -6.83 -7.19
CA ALA A 48 -7.81 -6.75 -7.62
C ALA A 48 -8.32 -5.33 -7.53
N ARG A 49 -7.90 -4.61 -6.47
CA ARG A 49 -8.31 -3.26 -6.31
C ARG A 49 -7.72 -2.36 -7.38
N LEU A 50 -6.56 -2.72 -7.92
CA LEU A 50 -5.88 -1.92 -8.91
C LEU A 50 -6.21 -2.33 -10.34
N SER A 51 -7.17 -3.25 -10.52
CA SER A 51 -7.46 -3.69 -11.85
C SER A 51 -7.99 -2.51 -12.63
N GLY A 52 -7.74 -2.46 -13.90
CA GLY A 52 -8.09 -1.31 -14.68
C GLY A 52 -6.89 -0.41 -14.79
N ASP A 53 -7.05 0.70 -15.43
CA ASP A 53 -5.93 1.53 -15.72
C ASP A 53 -6.02 2.81 -14.97
N THR A 54 -6.21 2.75 -13.68
CA THR A 54 -6.37 3.95 -12.91
C THR A 54 -5.36 3.99 -11.80
N PHE A 55 -5.06 5.19 -11.34
CA PHE A 55 -4.18 5.37 -10.23
C PHE A 55 -5.01 5.39 -8.97
N VAL A 56 -4.60 4.65 -7.98
CA VAL A 56 -5.32 4.55 -6.72
C VAL A 56 -4.45 5.15 -5.64
N PRO A 57 -4.98 6.01 -4.79
CA PRO A 57 -4.16 6.60 -3.74
C PRO A 57 -3.57 5.51 -2.85
N PHE A 58 -2.29 5.62 -2.59
CA PHE A 58 -1.60 4.62 -1.77
C PHE A 58 -2.30 4.42 -0.43
N VAL A 59 -2.67 5.52 0.22
CA VAL A 59 -3.29 5.39 1.54
C VAL A 59 -4.63 4.69 1.48
N SER A 60 -5.30 4.71 0.34
CA SER A 60 -6.61 4.08 0.27
C SER A 60 -6.54 2.57 0.21
N LEU A 61 -5.34 2.02 0.05
CA LEU A 61 -5.22 0.57 0.01
C LEU A 61 -5.18 -0.03 1.41
N PHE A 62 -5.04 0.82 2.43
CA PHE A 62 -4.97 0.32 3.78
C PHE A 62 -6.34 0.38 4.44
N LYS A 63 -6.56 -0.50 5.37
CA LYS A 63 -7.79 -0.54 6.14
C LYS A 63 -7.41 -0.35 7.59
N PRO A 64 -7.36 0.88 8.07
CA PRO A 64 -6.92 1.12 9.45
C PRO A 64 -7.75 0.38 10.48
N GLU A 65 -9.00 0.10 10.14
CA GLU A 65 -9.86 -0.61 11.08
C GLU A 65 -9.38 -2.04 11.33
N GLU A 66 -8.47 -2.54 10.51
CA GLU A 66 -7.93 -3.87 10.75
C GLU A 66 -6.83 -3.83 11.79
N GLY A 67 -6.45 -2.64 12.23
CA GLY A 67 -5.43 -2.50 13.23
C GLY A 67 -4.02 -2.53 12.66
N ARG A 68 -3.07 -2.47 13.54
CA ARG A 68 -1.68 -2.36 13.14
C ARG A 68 -1.21 -3.52 12.27
N LEU A 69 -1.60 -4.72 12.63
CA LEU A 69 -1.16 -5.87 11.87
C LEU A 69 -1.66 -5.82 10.43
N GLY A 70 -2.90 -5.44 10.25
CA GLY A 70 -3.43 -5.35 8.89
C GLY A 70 -2.71 -4.32 8.07
N VAL A 71 -2.35 -3.19 8.69
CA VAL A 71 -1.62 -2.15 7.99
C VAL A 71 -0.24 -2.66 7.59
N VAL A 72 0.44 -3.36 8.49
CA VAL A 72 1.77 -3.85 8.19
C VAL A 72 1.72 -4.89 7.06
N VAL A 73 0.76 -5.80 7.11
CA VAL A 73 0.65 -6.82 6.07
C VAL A 73 0.36 -6.18 4.72
N THR A 74 -0.48 -5.14 4.71
CA THR A 74 -0.80 -4.46 3.47
C THR A 74 0.45 -3.77 2.91
N PHE A 75 1.22 -3.12 3.79
CA PHE A 75 2.42 -2.45 3.35
C PHE A 75 3.40 -3.47 2.75
N LEU A 76 3.59 -4.59 3.41
CA LEU A 76 4.49 -5.61 2.92
C LEU A 76 4.01 -6.18 1.59
N ALA A 77 2.70 -6.33 1.44
CA ALA A 77 2.15 -6.85 0.19
C ALA A 77 2.42 -5.88 -0.95
N ILE A 78 2.25 -4.58 -0.71
CA ILE A 78 2.50 -3.59 -1.74
C ILE A 78 3.98 -3.57 -2.10
N MET A 79 4.85 -3.64 -1.10
CA MET A 79 6.28 -3.62 -1.38
C MET A 79 6.68 -4.84 -2.19
N GLU A 80 6.08 -5.98 -1.90
CA GLU A 80 6.39 -7.17 -2.66
C GLU A 80 5.92 -7.05 -4.11
N LEU A 81 4.75 -6.45 -4.31
CA LEU A 81 4.23 -6.24 -5.66
C LEU A 81 5.13 -5.30 -6.44
N ILE A 82 5.69 -4.30 -5.78
CA ILE A 82 6.61 -3.39 -6.43
C ILE A 82 7.89 -4.14 -6.80
N LYS A 83 8.36 -4.97 -5.89
CA LYS A 83 9.57 -5.69 -6.11
C LYS A 83 9.42 -6.65 -7.28
N GLU A 84 8.24 -7.21 -7.46
CA GLU A 84 7.99 -8.12 -8.54
C GLU A 84 7.55 -7.41 -9.81
N SER A 85 7.54 -6.10 -9.79
CA SER A 85 7.21 -5.27 -10.94
C SER A 85 5.78 -5.45 -11.42
N LEU A 86 4.90 -5.77 -10.48
CA LEU A 86 3.49 -5.92 -10.82
C LEU A 86 2.70 -4.63 -10.61
N VAL A 87 3.25 -3.71 -9.84
CA VAL A 87 2.63 -2.40 -9.66
C VAL A 87 3.71 -1.35 -9.69
N GLU A 88 3.33 -0.13 -9.90
CA GLU A 88 4.27 0.97 -9.83
C GLU A 88 3.66 2.07 -9.00
N ILE A 89 4.50 2.85 -8.38
CA ILE A 89 4.03 3.97 -7.60
C ILE A 89 4.47 5.23 -8.27
N VAL A 90 3.63 6.22 -8.21
CA VAL A 90 3.92 7.49 -8.85
C VAL A 90 3.60 8.62 -7.92
N GLN A 91 4.28 9.72 -8.11
CA GLN A 91 4.10 10.87 -7.27
C GLN A 91 4.48 12.07 -8.12
N SER A 92 3.66 13.09 -8.15
CA SER A 92 3.90 14.21 -9.03
C SER A 92 5.02 15.11 -8.55
N ALA A 93 5.30 15.11 -7.27
CA ALA A 93 6.34 15.94 -6.70
C ALA A 93 6.65 15.42 -5.32
N PRO A 94 7.78 15.77 -4.75
CA PRO A 94 8.10 15.31 -3.41
C PRO A 94 6.99 15.72 -2.46
N PHE A 95 6.59 14.83 -1.61
CA PHE A 95 5.56 15.01 -0.61
C PHE A 95 4.16 15.22 -1.18
N ALA A 96 3.99 15.11 -2.49
CA ALA A 96 2.65 15.08 -3.06
C ALA A 96 2.03 13.73 -2.77
N PRO A 97 0.73 13.59 -2.93
CA PRO A 97 0.09 12.31 -2.69
C PRO A 97 0.68 11.21 -3.56
N ILE A 98 0.84 10.05 -2.99
CA ILE A 98 1.42 8.91 -3.67
C ILE A 98 0.29 8.05 -4.21
N HIS A 99 0.41 7.62 -5.44
CA HIS A 99 -0.60 6.76 -6.06
C HIS A 99 0.05 5.47 -6.54
N VAL A 100 -0.76 4.45 -6.71
CA VAL A 100 -0.30 3.15 -7.13
C VAL A 100 -1.14 2.73 -8.32
N LYS A 101 -0.52 2.04 -9.24
CA LYS A 101 -1.21 1.60 -10.43
C LYS A 101 -0.67 0.25 -10.80
N ALA A 102 -1.53 -0.63 -11.29
CA ALA A 102 -1.07 -1.93 -11.78
C ALA A 102 -0.22 -1.70 -13.01
N LYS A 103 0.86 -2.46 -13.12
CA LYS A 103 1.73 -2.26 -14.22
C LYS A 103 1.30 -3.15 -15.34
N ASN A 104 1.09 -2.56 -16.49
CA ASN A 104 0.68 -3.34 -17.62
C ASN A 104 1.87 -3.67 -18.42
N THR A 105 2.00 -4.84 -18.92
CA THR A 105 3.16 -5.12 -19.70
C THR A 105 2.84 -5.21 -21.14
#